data_1f940584c834bea5c37c8fe73c2db1cb
#
_entry.id   1f940584c834bea5c37c8fe73c2db1cb
#
_cell.length_a   1.000
_cell.length_b   1.000
_cell.length_c   1.000
_cell.angle_alpha   90.00
_cell.angle_beta   90.00
_cell.angle_gamma   90.00
#
_symmetry.space_group_name_H-M   'P 1'
#
loop_
_entity.id
_entity.type
_entity.pdbx_description
1 polymer ?
#
loop_
_entity_poly.entity_id
_entity_poly.type
_entity_poly.pdbx_seq_one_letter_code
_entity_poly.pdbx_strand_id
1 'polypeptide(L)'
;MDVSGLVWAGTLVALTAVLLVDLLIIGRRPHEPSVRESSLWVAFYVGLALLFGAGVWLASGASAAGQFYTGWLTEYSLSVDNLFVFVIIMARFGVPRQYQQKVLLVGIVLALVMRGGFIAAGAALITQFSWVFYIFGAFLIYTAVNLARQGEPDEDEFSENVLIRWSRKALPISKDYDGAKLTTHAAGRRLFTPMLIVMIAIGTTDLIFALDSIPAIFGITQEPYLVFTANVFALMGLRQLYFLLGGLLDRLIYLSYGLAVVLGFIGVKLVLEALADNNLPFINGGEHVGWAPHIPIWLSLLVIIGTLGIATAASLIKSSRDRRRELTDARH
;
A
#
# COMPACT_ATOMS: atom_id res chain seq x y z
N MET A 1 13.00 -9.39 18.27
CA MET A 1 12.18 -10.61 18.48
C MET A 1 12.94 -11.81 17.92
N ASP A 2 13.22 -12.84 18.73
CA ASP A 2 13.73 -14.09 18.16
C ASP A 2 12.59 -14.97 17.67
N VAL A 3 12.18 -14.75 16.42
CA VAL A 3 11.11 -15.53 15.79
C VAL A 3 11.71 -16.82 15.23
N SER A 4 11.32 -17.96 15.78
CA SER A 4 11.83 -19.25 15.32
C SER A 4 11.47 -19.52 13.85
N GLY A 5 12.31 -20.27 13.13
CA GLY A 5 12.04 -20.67 11.75
C GLY A 5 10.71 -21.43 11.58
N LEU A 6 10.25 -22.14 12.61
CA LEU A 6 8.95 -22.81 12.61
C LEU A 6 7.79 -21.82 12.61
N VAL A 7 7.89 -20.74 13.40
CA VAL A 7 6.86 -19.67 13.41
C VAL A 7 6.84 -18.97 12.06
N TRP A 8 7.99 -18.66 11.47
CA TRP A 8 8.09 -18.11 10.11
C TRP A 8 7.41 -19.03 9.09
N ALA A 9 7.80 -20.31 9.08
CA ALA A 9 7.23 -21.29 8.14
C ALA A 9 5.71 -21.46 8.33
N GLY A 10 5.25 -21.57 9.57
CA GLY A 10 3.83 -21.69 9.90
C GLY A 10 3.03 -20.47 9.45
N THR A 11 3.54 -19.27 9.71
CA THR A 11 2.90 -18.02 9.27
C THR A 11 2.85 -17.92 7.75
N LEU A 12 3.96 -18.18 7.06
CA LEU A 12 4.01 -18.16 5.59
C LEU A 12 3.03 -19.16 4.98
N VAL A 13 2.97 -20.39 5.50
CA VAL A 13 2.02 -21.41 5.03
C VAL A 13 0.59 -20.96 5.27
N ALA A 14 0.26 -20.45 6.46
CA ALA A 14 -1.08 -19.97 6.78
C ALA A 14 -1.52 -18.80 5.88
N LEU A 15 -0.68 -17.79 5.73
CA LEU A 15 -0.96 -16.63 4.87
C LEU A 15 -1.08 -17.03 3.40
N THR A 16 -0.19 -17.90 2.92
CA THR A 16 -0.25 -18.42 1.55
C THR A 16 -1.53 -19.23 1.33
N ALA A 17 -1.94 -20.05 2.30
CA ALA A 17 -3.17 -20.82 2.22
C ALA A 17 -4.40 -19.91 2.13
N VAL A 18 -4.47 -18.85 2.94
CA VAL A 18 -5.57 -17.86 2.87
C VAL A 18 -5.61 -17.19 1.49
N LEU A 19 -4.46 -16.75 0.97
CA LEU A 19 -4.38 -16.14 -0.36
C LEU A 19 -4.73 -17.11 -1.49
N LEU A 20 -4.32 -18.38 -1.38
CA LEU A 20 -4.67 -19.41 -2.37
C LEU A 20 -6.16 -19.73 -2.35
N VAL A 21 -6.78 -19.80 -1.17
CA VAL A 21 -8.24 -20.00 -1.05
C VAL A 21 -8.98 -18.83 -1.71
N ASP A 22 -8.56 -17.60 -1.45
CA ASP A 22 -9.13 -16.40 -2.08
C ASP A 22 -8.97 -16.46 -3.62
N LEU A 23 -7.78 -16.84 -4.10
CA LEU A 23 -7.48 -17.04 -5.53
C LEU A 23 -8.38 -18.10 -6.17
N LEU A 24 -8.58 -19.23 -5.51
CA LEU A 24 -9.38 -20.35 -6.03
C LEU A 24 -10.88 -20.01 -6.09
N ILE A 25 -11.38 -19.26 -5.10
CA ILE A 25 -12.78 -18.80 -5.08
C ILE A 25 -13.06 -17.91 -6.30
N ILE A 26 -12.17 -16.95 -6.57
CA ILE A 26 -12.32 -16.00 -7.67
C ILE A 26 -12.12 -16.67 -9.04
N GLY A 27 -11.11 -17.53 -9.15
CA GLY A 27 -10.79 -18.20 -10.40
C GLY A 27 -11.95 -19.07 -10.93
N ARG A 28 -12.81 -19.54 -10.03
CA ARG A 28 -13.94 -20.41 -10.38
C ARG A 28 -15.19 -19.66 -10.83
N ARG A 29 -15.42 -18.43 -10.36
CA ARG A 29 -16.61 -17.64 -10.69
C ARG A 29 -16.26 -16.15 -10.76
N PRO A 30 -15.75 -15.67 -11.89
CA PRO A 30 -15.54 -14.25 -12.08
C PRO A 30 -16.90 -13.54 -12.10
N HIS A 31 -17.16 -12.73 -11.10
CA HIS A 31 -18.36 -11.90 -10.95
C HIS A 31 -17.98 -10.55 -10.33
N GLU A 32 -18.83 -9.55 -10.48
CA GLU A 32 -18.68 -8.31 -9.74
C GLU A 32 -19.18 -8.53 -8.30
N PRO A 33 -18.34 -8.37 -7.26
CA PRO A 33 -18.78 -8.58 -5.90
C PRO A 33 -19.76 -7.50 -5.46
N SER A 34 -20.79 -7.89 -4.74
CA SER A 34 -21.72 -6.93 -4.15
C SER A 34 -21.04 -6.14 -3.01
N VAL A 35 -21.56 -4.95 -2.72
CA VAL A 35 -21.09 -4.12 -1.57
C VAL A 35 -21.10 -4.92 -0.27
N ARG A 36 -22.16 -5.72 -0.04
CA ARG A 36 -22.26 -6.58 1.15
C ARG A 36 -21.18 -7.65 1.19
N GLU A 37 -20.93 -8.31 0.08
CA GLU A 37 -19.88 -9.33 -0.05
C GLU A 37 -18.51 -8.71 0.21
N SER A 38 -18.19 -7.60 -0.46
CA SER A 38 -16.92 -6.89 -0.26
C SER A 38 -16.73 -6.45 1.18
N SER A 39 -17.79 -5.91 1.83
CA SER A 39 -17.73 -5.50 3.24
C SER A 39 -17.45 -6.67 4.18
N LEU A 40 -18.09 -7.82 3.95
CA LEU A 40 -17.86 -9.01 4.77
C LEU A 40 -16.42 -9.54 4.63
N TRP A 41 -15.89 -9.55 3.42
CA TRP A 41 -14.50 -9.96 3.19
C TRP A 41 -13.51 -8.97 3.81
N VAL A 42 -13.73 -7.66 3.68
CA VAL A 42 -12.90 -6.66 4.35
C VAL A 42 -12.93 -6.85 5.86
N ALA A 43 -14.13 -7.01 6.44
CA ALA A 43 -14.28 -7.27 7.88
C ALA A 43 -13.57 -8.56 8.32
N PHE A 44 -13.61 -9.61 7.49
CA PHE A 44 -12.89 -10.85 7.74
C PHE A 44 -11.36 -10.64 7.77
N TYR A 45 -10.78 -9.95 6.78
CA TYR A 45 -9.33 -9.71 6.75
C TYR A 45 -8.86 -8.76 7.86
N VAL A 46 -9.65 -7.73 8.18
CA VAL A 46 -9.41 -6.86 9.34
C VAL A 46 -9.45 -7.68 10.62
N GLY A 47 -10.46 -8.57 10.78
CA GLY A 47 -10.56 -9.48 11.92
C GLY A 47 -9.34 -10.40 12.05
N LEU A 48 -8.86 -10.96 10.94
CA LEU A 48 -7.62 -11.78 10.93
C LEU A 48 -6.40 -10.97 11.37
N ALA A 49 -6.24 -9.72 10.90
CA ALA A 49 -5.14 -8.85 11.31
C ALA A 49 -5.20 -8.53 12.81
N LEU A 50 -6.41 -8.24 13.34
CA LEU A 50 -6.62 -8.01 14.77
C LEU A 50 -6.28 -9.26 15.60
N LEU A 51 -6.72 -10.43 15.18
CA LEU A 51 -6.39 -11.71 15.83
C LEU A 51 -4.91 -12.02 15.79
N PHE A 52 -4.25 -11.78 14.65
CA PHE A 52 -2.81 -11.96 14.54
C PHE A 52 -2.05 -11.02 15.48
N GLY A 53 -2.40 -9.73 15.52
CA GLY A 53 -1.80 -8.77 16.43
C GLY A 53 -2.04 -9.12 17.91
N ALA A 54 -3.22 -9.66 18.26
CA ALA A 54 -3.47 -10.20 19.60
C ALA A 54 -2.57 -11.40 19.90
N GLY A 55 -2.34 -12.29 18.92
CA GLY A 55 -1.37 -13.38 19.03
C GLY A 55 0.05 -12.90 19.26
N VAL A 56 0.48 -11.85 18.54
CA VAL A 56 1.79 -11.18 18.75
C VAL A 56 1.88 -10.59 20.16
N TRP A 57 0.80 -10.00 20.67
CA TRP A 57 0.76 -9.47 22.03
C TRP A 57 0.98 -10.57 23.06
N LEU A 58 0.28 -11.68 22.94
CA LEU A 58 0.42 -12.81 23.87
C LEU A 58 1.80 -13.47 23.80
N ALA A 59 2.40 -13.53 22.61
CA ALA A 59 3.69 -14.19 22.40
C ALA A 59 4.91 -13.30 22.71
N SER A 60 4.80 -11.98 22.42
CA SER A 60 5.95 -11.06 22.38
C SER A 60 5.72 -9.73 23.11
N GLY A 61 4.55 -9.57 23.71
CA GLY A 61 4.21 -8.42 24.54
C GLY A 61 3.62 -7.21 23.76
N ALA A 62 3.21 -6.20 24.53
CA ALA A 62 2.48 -5.03 24.03
C ALA A 62 3.28 -4.18 23.03
N SER A 63 4.59 -4.08 23.18
CA SER A 63 5.44 -3.30 22.28
C SER A 63 5.45 -3.88 20.88
N ALA A 64 5.63 -5.20 20.73
CA ALA A 64 5.63 -5.88 19.43
C ALA A 64 4.25 -5.82 18.75
N ALA A 65 3.18 -6.00 19.52
CA ALA A 65 1.82 -5.84 19.01
C ALA A 65 1.54 -4.40 18.55
N GLY A 66 2.00 -3.41 19.31
CA GLY A 66 1.91 -2.00 18.93
C GLY A 66 2.65 -1.70 17.63
N GLN A 67 3.86 -2.24 17.45
CA GLN A 67 4.61 -2.14 16.19
C GLN A 67 3.86 -2.76 15.03
N PHE A 68 3.31 -3.97 15.20
CA PHE A 68 2.51 -4.64 14.18
C PHE A 68 1.28 -3.82 13.79
N TYR A 69 0.47 -3.38 14.75
CA TYR A 69 -0.75 -2.62 14.44
C TYR A 69 -0.45 -1.28 13.80
N THR A 70 0.58 -0.58 14.28
CA THR A 70 1.00 0.70 13.68
C THR A 70 1.48 0.50 12.24
N GLY A 71 2.33 -0.50 12.01
CA GLY A 71 2.81 -0.85 10.68
C GLY A 71 1.68 -1.28 9.74
N TRP A 72 0.79 -2.16 10.21
CA TRP A 72 -0.37 -2.60 9.45
C TRP A 72 -1.32 -1.46 9.06
N LEU A 73 -1.65 -0.56 10.00
CA LEU A 73 -2.51 0.59 9.71
C LEU A 73 -1.87 1.57 8.73
N THR A 74 -0.57 1.81 8.87
CA THR A 74 0.17 2.67 7.93
C THR A 74 0.17 2.07 6.53
N GLU A 75 0.56 0.79 6.39
CA GLU A 75 0.56 0.09 5.12
C GLU A 75 -0.84 0.00 4.50
N TYR A 76 -1.85 -0.29 5.32
CA TYR A 76 -3.24 -0.35 4.86
C TYR A 76 -3.70 1.01 4.31
N SER A 77 -3.34 2.11 4.98
CA SER A 77 -3.69 3.46 4.56
C SER A 77 -2.99 3.88 3.27
N LEU A 78 -1.69 3.60 3.15
CA LEU A 78 -0.92 3.82 1.91
C LEU A 78 -1.47 2.96 0.77
N SER A 79 -1.87 1.72 1.05
CA SER A 79 -2.46 0.83 0.07
C SER A 79 -3.84 1.30 -0.42
N VAL A 80 -4.63 1.95 0.44
CA VAL A 80 -5.90 2.60 0.03
C VAL A 80 -5.63 3.72 -0.96
N ASP A 81 -4.63 4.56 -0.71
CA ASP A 81 -4.22 5.63 -1.66
C ASP A 81 -3.78 5.04 -3.01
N ASN A 82 -3.03 3.94 -2.99
CA ASN A 82 -2.61 3.25 -4.21
C ASN A 82 -3.80 2.73 -5.03
N LEU A 83 -4.94 2.42 -4.39
CA LEU A 83 -6.16 2.00 -5.10
C LEU A 83 -6.71 3.09 -6.01
N PHE A 84 -6.58 4.38 -5.69
CA PHE A 84 -6.98 5.46 -6.59
C PHE A 84 -6.28 5.35 -7.93
N VAL A 85 -4.96 5.16 -7.89
CA VAL A 85 -4.16 5.02 -9.11
C VAL A 85 -4.57 3.77 -9.89
N PHE A 86 -4.89 2.68 -9.20
CA PHE A 86 -5.38 1.47 -9.87
C PHE A 86 -6.74 1.69 -10.55
N VAL A 87 -7.65 2.46 -9.92
CA VAL A 87 -8.94 2.85 -10.54
C VAL A 87 -8.69 3.66 -11.81
N ILE A 88 -7.81 4.66 -11.76
CA ILE A 88 -7.44 5.49 -12.91
C ILE A 88 -6.82 4.63 -14.02
N ILE A 89 -5.89 3.74 -13.70
CA ILE A 89 -5.30 2.80 -14.68
C ILE A 89 -6.37 1.95 -15.32
N MET A 90 -7.25 1.33 -14.54
CA MET A 90 -8.34 0.48 -15.05
C MET A 90 -9.27 1.24 -15.97
N ALA A 91 -9.66 2.47 -15.60
CA ALA A 91 -10.52 3.34 -16.39
C ALA A 91 -9.84 3.78 -17.69
N ARG A 92 -8.59 4.26 -17.62
CA ARG A 92 -7.83 4.76 -18.78
C ARG A 92 -7.56 3.71 -19.83
N PHE A 93 -7.31 2.47 -19.40
CA PHE A 93 -7.12 1.34 -20.31
C PHE A 93 -8.43 0.64 -20.69
N GLY A 94 -9.57 1.09 -20.19
CA GLY A 94 -10.88 0.52 -20.51
C GLY A 94 -11.01 -0.94 -20.12
N VAL A 95 -10.46 -1.34 -18.96
CA VAL A 95 -10.49 -2.73 -18.49
C VAL A 95 -11.93 -3.13 -18.18
N PRO A 96 -12.51 -4.16 -18.87
CA PRO A 96 -13.87 -4.60 -18.59
C PRO A 96 -14.04 -5.01 -17.13
N ARG A 97 -15.10 -4.54 -16.47
CA ARG A 97 -15.36 -4.74 -15.03
C ARG A 97 -15.21 -6.18 -14.57
N GLN A 98 -15.71 -7.12 -15.37
CA GLN A 98 -15.62 -8.56 -15.07
C GLN A 98 -14.18 -9.10 -14.97
N TYR A 99 -13.18 -8.39 -15.52
CA TYR A 99 -11.76 -8.79 -15.47
C TYR A 99 -10.94 -8.01 -14.44
N GLN A 100 -11.47 -6.91 -13.89
CA GLN A 100 -10.77 -6.07 -12.92
C GLN A 100 -10.36 -6.86 -11.69
N GLN A 101 -11.21 -7.79 -11.21
CA GLN A 101 -10.86 -8.68 -10.10
C GLN A 101 -9.59 -9.50 -10.36
N LYS A 102 -9.47 -10.05 -11.57
CA LYS A 102 -8.31 -10.85 -11.95
C LYS A 102 -7.05 -10.01 -12.08
N VAL A 103 -7.20 -8.80 -12.61
CA VAL A 103 -6.08 -7.84 -12.72
C VAL A 103 -5.56 -7.45 -11.34
N LEU A 104 -6.45 -7.07 -10.42
CA LEU A 104 -6.09 -6.74 -9.04
C LEU A 104 -5.42 -7.90 -8.33
N LEU A 105 -5.95 -9.10 -8.50
CA LEU A 105 -5.39 -10.29 -7.88
C LEU A 105 -3.95 -10.55 -8.33
N VAL A 106 -3.70 -10.52 -9.64
CA VAL A 106 -2.34 -10.69 -10.17
C VAL A 106 -1.44 -9.54 -9.72
N GLY A 107 -1.97 -8.30 -9.70
CA GLY A 107 -1.27 -7.14 -9.16
C GLY A 107 -0.86 -7.33 -7.70
N ILE A 108 -1.77 -7.79 -6.85
CA ILE A 108 -1.50 -8.06 -5.42
C ILE A 108 -0.45 -9.16 -5.24
N VAL A 109 -0.53 -10.25 -6.00
CA VAL A 109 0.49 -11.32 -5.93
C VAL A 109 1.86 -10.80 -6.35
N LEU A 110 1.93 -10.02 -7.43
CA LEU A 110 3.17 -9.39 -7.88
C LEU A 110 3.70 -8.40 -6.84
N ALA A 111 2.83 -7.58 -6.26
CA ALA A 111 3.14 -6.67 -5.18
C ALA A 111 3.76 -7.38 -3.97
N LEU A 112 3.14 -8.48 -3.52
CA LEU A 112 3.64 -9.28 -2.39
C LEU A 112 5.03 -9.84 -2.65
N VAL A 113 5.28 -10.36 -3.85
CA VAL A 113 6.60 -10.91 -4.22
C VAL A 113 7.65 -9.80 -4.25
N MET A 114 7.35 -8.66 -4.89
CA MET A 114 8.27 -7.54 -4.98
C MET A 114 8.54 -6.91 -3.62
N ARG A 115 7.50 -6.63 -2.82
CA ARG A 115 7.64 -6.07 -1.48
C ARG A 115 8.37 -7.04 -0.55
N GLY A 116 8.12 -8.35 -0.64
CA GLY A 116 8.89 -9.36 0.09
C GLY A 116 10.39 -9.29 -0.21
N GLY A 117 10.77 -9.15 -1.49
CA GLY A 117 12.14 -8.94 -1.91
C GLY A 117 12.76 -7.64 -1.38
N PHE A 118 12.02 -6.53 -1.46
CA PHE A 118 12.47 -5.24 -0.93
C PHE A 118 12.57 -5.21 0.59
N ILE A 119 11.65 -5.86 1.30
CA ILE A 119 11.71 -5.99 2.77
C ILE A 119 12.96 -6.78 3.16
N ALA A 120 13.25 -7.90 2.48
CA ALA A 120 14.46 -8.67 2.74
C ALA A 120 15.74 -7.88 2.46
N ALA A 121 15.79 -7.17 1.31
CA ALA A 121 16.91 -6.30 0.97
C ALA A 121 17.06 -5.12 1.93
N GLY A 122 15.94 -4.48 2.29
CA GLY A 122 15.90 -3.38 3.26
C GLY A 122 16.36 -3.81 4.65
N ALA A 123 15.87 -4.95 5.14
CA ALA A 123 16.30 -5.51 6.41
C ALA A 123 17.82 -5.80 6.42
N ALA A 124 18.37 -6.39 5.35
CA ALA A 124 19.82 -6.60 5.22
C ALA A 124 20.60 -5.29 5.18
N LEU A 125 20.05 -4.27 4.54
CA LEU A 125 20.70 -2.96 4.42
C LEU A 125 20.76 -2.22 5.75
N ILE A 126 19.65 -2.15 6.50
CA ILE A 126 19.58 -1.42 7.77
C ILE A 126 20.39 -2.09 8.89
N THR A 127 20.55 -3.42 8.84
CA THR A 127 21.41 -4.14 9.82
C THR A 127 22.89 -3.86 9.63
N GLN A 128 23.31 -3.49 8.42
CA GLN A 128 24.71 -3.20 8.11
C GLN A 128 25.03 -1.71 8.12
N PHE A 129 24.04 -0.86 7.77
CA PHE A 129 24.26 0.56 7.53
C PHE A 129 23.19 1.41 8.22
N SER A 130 23.39 1.79 9.47
CA SER A 130 22.46 2.65 10.23
C SER A 130 22.23 4.03 9.59
N TRP A 131 23.21 4.54 8.82
CA TRP A 131 23.06 5.81 8.10
C TRP A 131 21.95 5.81 7.02
N VAL A 132 21.48 4.63 6.59
CA VAL A 132 20.37 4.48 5.65
C VAL A 132 19.10 5.13 6.17
N PHE A 133 18.89 5.16 7.48
CA PHE A 133 17.74 5.84 8.10
C PHE A 133 17.69 7.35 7.82
N TYR A 134 18.85 8.02 7.67
CA TYR A 134 18.86 9.42 7.23
C TYR A 134 18.33 9.57 5.81
N ILE A 135 18.71 8.68 4.89
CA ILE A 135 18.22 8.67 3.51
C ILE A 135 16.73 8.37 3.48
N PHE A 136 16.29 7.35 4.21
CA PHE A 136 14.88 6.99 4.28
C PHE A 136 14.04 8.12 4.87
N GLY A 137 14.49 8.72 5.95
CA GLY A 137 13.80 9.86 6.57
C GLY A 137 13.70 11.06 5.64
N ALA A 138 14.81 11.46 5.01
CA ALA A 138 14.82 12.54 4.04
C ALA A 138 13.90 12.27 2.84
N PHE A 139 13.91 11.04 2.33
CA PHE A 139 13.05 10.61 1.24
C PHE A 139 11.57 10.67 1.61
N LEU A 140 11.18 10.19 2.81
CA LEU A 140 9.80 10.28 3.27
C LEU A 140 9.34 11.72 3.48
N ILE A 141 10.20 12.60 4.01
CA ILE A 141 9.90 14.02 4.14
C ILE A 141 9.69 14.67 2.76
N TYR A 142 10.56 14.34 1.79
CA TYR A 142 10.39 14.80 0.41
C TYR A 142 9.06 14.33 -0.18
N THR A 143 8.75 13.03 -0.05
CA THR A 143 7.48 12.46 -0.52
C THR A 143 6.28 13.12 0.15
N ALA A 144 6.33 13.34 1.47
CA ALA A 144 5.29 14.03 2.22
C ALA A 144 5.02 15.46 1.70
N VAL A 145 6.09 16.22 1.48
CA VAL A 145 6.00 17.58 0.93
C VAL A 145 5.43 17.56 -0.49
N ASN A 146 5.87 16.61 -1.32
CA ASN A 146 5.38 16.48 -2.68
C ASN A 146 3.89 16.11 -2.71
N LEU A 147 3.47 15.13 -1.91
CA LEU A 147 2.08 14.71 -1.77
C LEU A 147 1.19 15.85 -1.26
N ALA A 148 1.66 16.62 -0.27
CA ALA A 148 0.92 17.79 0.24
C ALA A 148 0.77 18.91 -0.80
N ARG A 149 1.70 19.04 -1.75
CA ARG A 149 1.66 20.07 -2.80
C ARG A 149 0.80 19.67 -3.99
N GLN A 150 0.81 18.40 -4.36
CA GLN A 150 0.06 17.88 -5.52
C GLN A 150 -1.44 17.74 -5.22
N GLY A 151 -1.82 17.52 -3.95
CA GLY A 151 -3.21 17.23 -3.60
C GLY A 151 -3.68 15.88 -4.16
N GLU A 152 -4.94 15.80 -4.54
CA GLU A 152 -5.48 14.61 -5.21
C GLU A 152 -4.93 14.51 -6.65
N PRO A 153 -4.57 13.30 -7.11
CA PRO A 153 -4.23 13.09 -8.52
C PRO A 153 -5.46 13.36 -9.39
N ASP A 154 -5.38 14.35 -10.26
CA ASP A 154 -6.41 14.56 -11.29
C ASP A 154 -6.41 13.36 -12.26
N GLU A 155 -7.60 12.94 -12.72
CA GLU A 155 -7.74 11.87 -13.71
C GLU A 155 -6.94 12.15 -15.00
N ASP A 156 -6.71 13.43 -15.31
CA ASP A 156 -5.94 13.88 -16.47
C ASP A 156 -4.42 13.82 -16.28
N GLU A 157 -3.91 13.73 -15.04
CA GLU A 157 -2.47 13.76 -14.73
C GLU A 157 -1.78 12.39 -14.77
N PHE A 158 -2.50 11.28 -15.00
CA PHE A 158 -1.84 9.99 -15.16
C PHE A 158 -0.90 9.99 -16.37
N SER A 159 0.35 10.33 -16.14
CA SER A 159 1.40 10.19 -17.14
C SER A 159 1.87 8.73 -17.20
N GLU A 160 1.75 8.11 -18.38
CA GLU A 160 2.31 6.78 -18.60
C GLU A 160 3.80 6.79 -18.25
N ASN A 161 4.21 5.93 -17.32
CA ASN A 161 5.61 5.82 -16.96
C ASN A 161 6.45 5.33 -18.18
N VAL A 162 7.77 5.51 -18.10
CA VAL A 162 8.70 5.17 -19.19
C VAL A 162 8.54 3.71 -19.63
N LEU A 163 8.28 2.80 -18.68
CA LEU A 163 8.16 1.37 -18.95
C LEU A 163 6.89 1.04 -19.74
N ILE A 164 5.77 1.70 -19.43
CA ILE A 164 4.51 1.55 -20.19
C ILE A 164 4.71 2.04 -21.63
N ARG A 165 5.30 3.22 -21.82
CA ARG A 165 5.60 3.77 -23.15
C ARG A 165 6.54 2.89 -23.95
N TRP A 166 7.57 2.34 -23.30
CA TRP A 166 8.52 1.42 -23.94
C TRP A 166 7.82 0.11 -24.34
N SER A 167 7.02 -0.47 -23.44
CA SER A 167 6.28 -1.71 -23.70
C SER A 167 5.32 -1.57 -24.89
N ARG A 168 4.62 -0.44 -25.01
CA ARG A 168 3.75 -0.17 -26.19
C ARG A 168 4.53 -0.06 -27.50
N LYS A 169 5.76 0.43 -27.47
CA LYS A 169 6.60 0.56 -28.68
C LYS A 169 7.27 -0.76 -29.05
N ALA A 170 7.65 -1.55 -28.07
CA ALA A 170 8.46 -2.77 -28.25
C ALA A 170 7.59 -4.02 -28.52
N LEU A 171 6.36 -4.06 -28.03
CA LEU A 171 5.50 -5.25 -28.10
C LEU A 171 4.43 -5.12 -29.19
N PRO A 172 4.21 -6.19 -29.98
CA PRO A 172 3.07 -6.25 -30.90
C PRO A 172 1.78 -6.45 -30.12
N ILE A 173 1.00 -5.37 -29.93
CA ILE A 173 -0.21 -5.35 -29.12
C ILE A 173 -1.46 -5.42 -30.01
N SER A 174 -2.44 -6.26 -29.64
CA SER A 174 -3.76 -6.31 -30.28
C SER A 174 -4.57 -5.06 -29.91
N LYS A 175 -5.55 -4.72 -30.79
CA LYS A 175 -6.46 -3.59 -30.51
C LYS A 175 -7.45 -3.91 -29.40
N ASP A 176 -7.89 -5.16 -29.31
CA ASP A 176 -8.97 -5.57 -28.44
C ASP A 176 -8.48 -6.54 -27.34
N TYR A 177 -9.23 -6.58 -26.24
CA TYR A 177 -9.06 -7.56 -25.18
C TYR A 177 -9.53 -8.94 -25.65
N ASP A 178 -8.79 -10.01 -25.35
CA ASP A 178 -9.22 -11.40 -25.51
C ASP A 178 -9.50 -11.99 -24.13
N GLY A 179 -10.59 -11.58 -23.53
CA GLY A 179 -10.91 -11.92 -22.15
C GLY A 179 -9.83 -11.37 -21.21
N ALA A 180 -9.40 -12.20 -20.25
CA ALA A 180 -8.30 -11.87 -19.33
C ALA A 180 -6.96 -12.46 -19.77
N LYS A 181 -6.81 -12.88 -21.03
CA LYS A 181 -5.58 -13.43 -21.56
C LYS A 181 -4.54 -12.33 -21.81
N LEU A 182 -3.29 -12.64 -21.59
CA LEU A 182 -2.16 -11.72 -21.87
C LEU A 182 -1.71 -11.78 -23.34
N THR A 183 -2.07 -12.85 -24.05
CA THR A 183 -1.73 -13.06 -25.46
C THR A 183 -2.92 -13.58 -26.24
N THR A 184 -3.01 -13.19 -27.50
CA THR A 184 -4.03 -13.65 -28.45
C THR A 184 -3.39 -14.03 -29.79
N HIS A 185 -4.13 -14.74 -30.63
CA HIS A 185 -3.70 -15.04 -32.00
C HIS A 185 -4.60 -14.28 -32.97
N ALA A 186 -4.01 -13.36 -33.71
CA ALA A 186 -4.70 -12.63 -34.77
C ALA A 186 -3.85 -12.65 -36.06
N ALA A 187 -4.51 -12.86 -37.21
CA ALA A 187 -3.85 -12.95 -38.52
C ALA A 187 -2.65 -13.92 -38.57
N GLY A 188 -2.72 -15.06 -37.88
CA GLY A 188 -1.66 -16.07 -37.87
C GLY A 188 -0.43 -15.71 -37.03
N ARG A 189 -0.47 -14.58 -36.29
CA ARG A 189 0.61 -14.13 -35.42
C ARG A 189 0.16 -14.07 -33.97
N ARG A 190 1.08 -14.36 -33.05
CA ARG A 190 0.86 -14.19 -31.61
C ARG A 190 1.05 -12.70 -31.25
N LEU A 191 0.02 -12.08 -30.72
CA LEU A 191 0.03 -10.70 -30.25
C LEU A 191 -0.18 -10.68 -28.76
N PHE A 192 0.33 -9.64 -28.10
CA PHE A 192 -0.02 -9.33 -26.71
C PHE A 192 -1.33 -8.56 -26.67
N THR A 193 -2.12 -8.77 -25.61
CA THR A 193 -3.37 -8.02 -25.40
C THR A 193 -3.11 -6.75 -24.59
N PRO A 194 -4.02 -5.76 -24.62
CA PRO A 194 -3.95 -4.60 -23.74
C PRO A 194 -3.88 -4.99 -22.25
N MET A 195 -4.36 -6.18 -21.88
CA MET A 195 -4.28 -6.73 -20.53
C MET A 195 -2.83 -6.82 -20.02
N LEU A 196 -1.86 -7.16 -20.88
CA LEU A 196 -0.45 -7.19 -20.51
C LEU A 196 0.06 -5.79 -20.11
N ILE A 197 -0.34 -4.75 -20.87
CA ILE A 197 0.04 -3.37 -20.56
C ILE A 197 -0.54 -2.92 -19.22
N VAL A 198 -1.81 -3.27 -18.95
CA VAL A 198 -2.45 -3.00 -17.66
C VAL A 198 -1.68 -3.68 -16.51
N MET A 199 -1.29 -4.94 -16.68
CA MET A 199 -0.49 -5.66 -15.67
C MET A 199 0.87 -5.00 -15.43
N ILE A 200 1.55 -4.57 -16.50
CA ILE A 200 2.81 -3.83 -16.40
C ILE A 200 2.58 -2.48 -15.69
N ALA A 201 1.51 -1.77 -16.04
CA ALA A 201 1.15 -0.50 -15.42
C ALA A 201 0.94 -0.64 -13.91
N ILE A 202 0.11 -1.59 -13.49
CA ILE A 202 -0.17 -1.87 -12.08
C ILE A 202 1.10 -2.31 -11.35
N GLY A 203 1.84 -3.28 -11.90
CA GLY A 203 3.05 -3.78 -11.26
C GLY A 203 4.14 -2.72 -11.10
N THR A 204 4.37 -1.88 -12.11
CA THR A 204 5.36 -0.80 -12.03
C THR A 204 4.93 0.34 -11.12
N THR A 205 3.62 0.63 -11.07
CA THR A 205 3.08 1.62 -10.15
C THR A 205 3.20 1.14 -8.69
N ASP A 206 2.87 -0.13 -8.41
CA ASP A 206 3.06 -0.67 -7.05
C ASP A 206 4.54 -0.72 -6.65
N LEU A 207 5.45 -0.97 -7.60
CA LEU A 207 6.88 -0.87 -7.35
C LEU A 207 7.32 0.54 -6.91
N ILE A 208 6.77 1.58 -7.55
CA ILE A 208 7.04 2.97 -7.17
C ILE A 208 6.49 3.24 -5.76
N PHE A 209 5.29 2.79 -5.45
CA PHE A 209 4.69 2.94 -4.11
C PHE A 209 5.43 2.14 -3.04
N ALA A 210 6.04 1.01 -3.38
CA ALA A 210 6.88 0.26 -2.46
C ALA A 210 8.11 1.05 -2.00
N LEU A 211 8.62 2.00 -2.82
CA LEU A 211 9.72 2.87 -2.41
C LEU A 211 9.36 3.79 -1.24
N ASP A 212 8.10 4.19 -1.12
CA ASP A 212 7.61 5.03 -0.01
C ASP A 212 7.22 4.17 1.20
N SER A 213 6.51 3.07 0.97
CA SER A 213 5.94 2.26 2.06
C SER A 213 6.99 1.46 2.83
N ILE A 214 8.03 0.97 2.15
CA ILE A 214 9.08 0.19 2.82
C ILE A 214 9.91 1.02 3.80
N PRO A 215 10.43 2.21 3.46
CA PRO A 215 11.02 3.10 4.45
C PRO A 215 10.05 3.46 5.58
N ALA A 216 8.77 3.70 5.25
CA ALA A 216 7.76 4.05 6.26
C ALA A 216 7.58 2.95 7.32
N ILE A 217 7.46 1.69 6.89
CA ILE A 217 7.29 0.60 7.85
C ILE A 217 8.57 0.31 8.66
N PHE A 218 9.76 0.46 8.05
CA PHE A 218 11.03 0.37 8.77
C PHE A 218 11.22 1.51 9.79
N GLY A 219 10.57 2.66 9.60
CA GLY A 219 10.47 3.72 10.59
C GLY A 219 9.55 3.41 11.76
N ILE A 220 8.73 2.37 11.66
CA ILE A 220 7.85 1.91 12.72
C ILE A 220 8.46 0.74 13.48
N THR A 221 9.02 -0.22 12.76
CA THR A 221 9.66 -1.42 13.32
C THR A 221 10.78 -1.91 12.40
N GLN A 222 11.89 -2.34 13.02
CA GLN A 222 13.02 -2.95 12.31
C GLN A 222 12.97 -4.49 12.32
N GLU A 223 11.93 -5.08 12.93
CA GLU A 223 11.72 -6.53 12.99
C GLU A 223 11.17 -7.07 11.67
N PRO A 224 11.96 -7.82 10.86
CA PRO A 224 11.55 -8.24 9.52
C PRO A 224 10.24 -9.04 9.50
N TYR A 225 9.99 -9.81 10.56
CA TYR A 225 8.76 -10.58 10.71
C TYR A 225 7.53 -9.69 10.83
N LEU A 226 7.61 -8.63 11.63
CA LEU A 226 6.50 -7.67 11.80
C LEU A 226 6.31 -6.83 10.54
N VAL A 227 7.41 -6.39 9.90
CA VAL A 227 7.38 -5.67 8.62
C VAL A 227 6.67 -6.49 7.56
N PHE A 228 7.08 -7.76 7.38
CA PHE A 228 6.51 -8.66 6.38
C PHE A 228 5.03 -8.95 6.66
N THR A 229 4.70 -9.35 7.89
CA THR A 229 3.32 -9.71 8.24
C THR A 229 2.37 -8.52 8.17
N ALA A 230 2.76 -7.34 8.65
CA ALA A 230 1.97 -6.11 8.53
C ALA A 230 1.66 -5.78 7.06
N ASN A 231 2.66 -5.91 6.18
CA ASN A 231 2.50 -5.68 4.74
C ASN A 231 1.55 -6.70 4.10
N VAL A 232 1.70 -7.99 4.40
CA VAL A 232 0.82 -9.03 3.86
C VAL A 232 -0.62 -8.81 4.31
N PHE A 233 -0.86 -8.56 5.60
CA PHE A 233 -2.21 -8.27 6.12
C PHE A 233 -2.81 -6.99 5.55
N ALA A 234 -2.00 -5.97 5.23
CA ALA A 234 -2.47 -4.75 4.60
C ALA A 234 -2.92 -4.98 3.14
N LEU A 235 -2.23 -5.85 2.41
CA LEU A 235 -2.59 -6.19 1.03
C LEU A 235 -3.75 -7.20 0.95
N MET A 236 -3.97 -7.99 2.01
CA MET A 236 -5.15 -8.83 2.12
C MET A 236 -6.41 -7.97 2.17
N GLY A 237 -7.40 -8.28 1.36
CA GLY A 237 -8.65 -7.51 1.30
C GLY A 237 -8.59 -6.24 0.44
N LEU A 238 -7.42 -5.84 -0.07
CA LEU A 238 -7.28 -4.65 -0.89
C LEU A 238 -8.15 -4.72 -2.15
N ARG A 239 -8.28 -5.89 -2.75
CA ARG A 239 -9.16 -6.14 -3.89
C ARG A 239 -10.63 -5.89 -3.55
N GLN A 240 -11.11 -6.40 -2.42
CA GLN A 240 -12.49 -6.19 -1.96
C GLN A 240 -12.73 -4.73 -1.64
N LEU A 241 -11.71 -4.08 -1.08
CA LEU A 241 -11.74 -2.66 -0.79
C LEU A 241 -11.85 -1.83 -2.08
N TYR A 242 -11.21 -2.24 -3.17
CA TYR A 242 -11.34 -1.60 -4.49
C TYR A 242 -12.81 -1.53 -4.93
N PHE A 243 -13.56 -2.64 -4.84
CA PHE A 243 -14.97 -2.67 -5.22
C PHE A 243 -15.86 -1.93 -4.22
N LEU A 244 -15.50 -1.96 -2.94
CA LEU A 244 -16.22 -1.23 -1.90
C LEU A 244 -16.04 0.29 -2.06
N LEU A 245 -14.84 0.72 -2.40
CA LEU A 245 -14.45 2.12 -2.53
C LEU A 245 -14.77 2.70 -3.91
N GLY A 246 -15.07 1.89 -4.94
CA GLY A 246 -15.29 2.34 -6.31
C GLY A 246 -16.36 3.44 -6.50
N GLY A 247 -17.13 3.78 -5.45
CA GLY A 247 -18.01 4.96 -5.40
C GLY A 247 -17.77 5.83 -4.15
N LEU A 248 -16.79 5.50 -3.30
CA LEU A 248 -16.45 6.21 -2.09
C LEU A 248 -15.09 6.94 -2.21
N LEU A 249 -14.25 6.50 -3.15
CA LEU A 249 -12.92 7.09 -3.37
C LEU A 249 -13.04 8.58 -3.66
N ASP A 250 -13.97 8.99 -4.53
CA ASP A 250 -14.25 10.39 -4.84
C ASP A 250 -14.70 11.23 -3.62
N ARG A 251 -14.95 10.58 -2.47
CA ARG A 251 -15.38 11.25 -1.23
C ARG A 251 -14.27 11.44 -0.22
N LEU A 252 -13.11 10.80 -0.41
CA LEU A 252 -11.99 10.85 0.53
C LEU A 252 -10.99 11.97 0.20
N ILE A 253 -11.51 13.16 -0.09
CA ILE A 253 -10.81 14.36 -0.57
C ILE A 253 -9.55 14.71 0.24
N TYR A 254 -9.52 14.46 1.53
CA TYR A 254 -8.39 14.83 2.39
C TYR A 254 -7.48 13.66 2.76
N LEU A 255 -7.68 12.47 2.15
CA LEU A 255 -6.88 11.29 2.50
C LEU A 255 -5.40 11.50 2.16
N SER A 256 -5.08 12.03 0.98
CA SER A 256 -3.70 12.31 0.54
C SER A 256 -2.99 13.30 1.46
N TYR A 257 -3.70 14.33 1.97
CA TYR A 257 -3.15 15.23 2.98
C TYR A 257 -2.88 14.52 4.32
N GLY A 258 -3.79 13.63 4.75
CA GLY A 258 -3.60 12.80 5.93
C GLY A 258 -2.35 11.91 5.80
N LEU A 259 -2.19 11.28 4.64
CA LEU A 259 -1.00 10.47 4.34
C LEU A 259 0.28 11.29 4.29
N ALA A 260 0.25 12.50 3.72
CA ALA A 260 1.39 13.41 3.74
C ALA A 260 1.85 13.72 5.17
N VAL A 261 0.91 13.98 6.10
CA VAL A 261 1.23 14.21 7.52
C VAL A 261 1.84 12.95 8.15
N VAL A 262 1.29 11.77 7.89
CA VAL A 262 1.80 10.48 8.41
C VAL A 262 3.22 10.23 7.89
N LEU A 263 3.46 10.35 6.58
CA LEU A 263 4.78 10.16 5.99
C LEU A 263 5.80 11.18 6.51
N GLY A 264 5.41 12.45 6.63
CA GLY A 264 6.25 13.49 7.22
C GLY A 264 6.63 13.18 8.66
N PHE A 265 5.66 12.75 9.47
CA PHE A 265 5.91 12.35 10.86
C PHE A 265 6.88 11.15 10.94
N ILE A 266 6.66 10.10 10.13
CA ILE A 266 7.54 8.92 10.11
C ILE A 266 8.93 9.30 9.60
N GLY A 267 9.03 10.15 8.59
CA GLY A 267 10.30 10.65 8.08
C GLY A 267 11.11 11.42 9.13
N VAL A 268 10.45 12.32 9.87
CA VAL A 268 11.07 13.03 11.01
C VAL A 268 11.50 12.05 12.10
N LYS A 269 10.65 11.07 12.45
CA LYS A 269 10.98 10.03 13.42
C LYS A 269 12.24 9.27 13.02
N LEU A 270 12.35 8.83 11.76
CA LEU A 270 13.53 8.12 11.25
C LEU A 270 14.81 8.96 11.36
N VAL A 271 14.75 10.25 11.03
CA VAL A 271 15.89 11.15 11.17
C VAL A 271 16.30 11.30 12.64
N LEU A 272 15.33 11.42 13.56
CA LEU A 272 15.61 11.52 14.99
C LEU A 272 16.22 10.23 15.55
N GLU A 273 15.74 9.06 15.16
CA GLU A 273 16.31 7.76 15.52
C GLU A 273 17.73 7.62 14.94
N ALA A 274 17.94 8.02 13.68
CA ALA A 274 19.27 8.02 13.07
C ALA A 274 20.26 8.96 13.80
N LEU A 275 19.79 10.09 14.33
CA LEU A 275 20.60 11.00 15.15
C LEU A 275 20.89 10.41 16.53
N ALA A 276 19.90 9.78 17.16
CA ALA A 276 20.07 9.12 18.46
C ALA A 276 21.09 7.99 18.40
N ASP A 277 21.09 7.20 17.31
CA ASP A 277 22.01 6.06 17.08
C ASP A 277 23.16 6.42 16.13
N ASN A 278 23.53 7.71 16.06
CA ASN A 278 24.51 8.20 15.08
C ASN A 278 25.87 7.53 15.19
N ASN A 279 26.44 7.18 14.04
CA ASN A 279 27.79 6.66 13.89
C ASN A 279 28.56 7.34 12.74
N LEU A 280 28.00 8.41 12.14
CA LEU A 280 28.63 9.12 11.03
C LEU A 280 29.64 10.15 11.55
N PRO A 281 30.93 10.07 11.16
CA PRO A 281 32.00 10.92 11.71
C PRO A 281 31.78 12.42 11.51
N PHE A 282 31.04 12.82 10.46
CA PHE A 282 30.75 14.22 10.15
C PHE A 282 29.52 14.78 10.86
N ILE A 283 28.76 13.93 11.58
CA ILE A 283 27.66 14.35 12.45
C ILE A 283 28.08 14.09 13.88
N ASN A 284 28.22 15.13 14.70
CA ASN A 284 28.63 15.07 16.10
C ASN A 284 29.89 14.21 16.35
N GLY A 285 30.83 14.17 15.38
CA GLY A 285 32.06 13.36 15.51
C GLY A 285 31.83 11.84 15.49
N GLY A 286 30.66 11.35 15.10
CA GLY A 286 30.28 9.95 15.14
C GLY A 286 29.69 9.51 16.48
N GLU A 287 29.51 10.42 17.43
CA GLU A 287 28.87 10.16 18.72
C GLU A 287 27.35 10.34 18.65
N HIS A 288 26.65 9.68 19.57
CA HIS A 288 25.19 9.82 19.71
C HIS A 288 24.79 11.27 19.98
N VAL A 289 23.70 11.71 19.36
CA VAL A 289 23.17 13.06 19.55
C VAL A 289 22.19 13.05 20.73
N GLY A 290 22.66 13.40 21.91
CA GLY A 290 21.94 13.22 23.19
C GLY A 290 20.62 14.00 23.34
N TRP A 291 20.35 14.99 22.48
CA TRP A 291 19.07 15.71 22.49
C TRP A 291 17.99 15.06 21.60
N ALA A 292 18.36 14.11 20.72
CA ALA A 292 17.42 13.46 19.82
C ALA A 292 16.48 12.51 20.61
N PRO A 293 15.17 12.77 20.64
CA PRO A 293 14.23 11.95 21.39
C PRO A 293 13.91 10.64 20.67
N HIS A 294 13.80 9.56 21.41
CA HIS A 294 13.15 8.35 20.92
C HIS A 294 11.63 8.51 20.97
N ILE A 295 10.97 8.44 19.83
CA ILE A 295 9.51 8.55 19.73
C ILE A 295 8.87 7.19 20.04
N PRO A 296 8.10 7.08 21.15
CA PRO A 296 7.51 5.81 21.55
C PRO A 296 6.41 5.37 20.56
N ILE A 297 6.22 4.07 20.44
CA ILE A 297 5.27 3.47 19.49
C ILE A 297 3.82 3.92 19.71
N TRP A 298 3.40 4.11 20.97
CA TRP A 298 2.04 4.56 21.27
C TRP A 298 1.75 5.97 20.71
N LEU A 299 2.78 6.85 20.68
CA LEU A 299 2.64 8.17 20.10
C LEU A 299 2.55 8.10 18.57
N SER A 300 3.33 7.23 17.93
CA SER A 300 3.23 6.98 16.49
C SER A 300 1.83 6.46 16.13
N LEU A 301 1.30 5.51 16.89
CA LEU A 301 -0.05 4.97 16.68
C LEU A 301 -1.13 6.06 16.86
N LEU A 302 -1.00 6.90 17.88
CA LEU A 302 -1.94 8.01 18.12
C LEU A 302 -1.92 9.03 16.98
N VAL A 303 -0.73 9.44 16.52
CA VAL A 303 -0.59 10.38 15.40
C VAL A 303 -1.20 9.80 14.13
N ILE A 304 -0.91 8.53 13.80
CA ILE A 304 -1.42 7.88 12.59
C ILE A 304 -2.95 7.75 12.64
N ILE A 305 -3.50 7.16 13.71
CA ILE A 305 -4.96 7.00 13.84
C ILE A 305 -5.66 8.36 13.90
N GLY A 306 -5.11 9.31 14.66
CA GLY A 306 -5.68 10.65 14.79
C GLY A 306 -5.71 11.39 13.46
N THR A 307 -4.60 11.40 12.73
CA THR A 307 -4.50 12.08 11.44
C THR A 307 -5.44 11.46 10.40
N LEU A 308 -5.43 10.14 10.26
CA LEU A 308 -6.28 9.43 9.30
C LEU A 308 -7.77 9.55 9.68
N GLY A 309 -8.10 9.49 10.98
CA GLY A 309 -9.45 9.70 11.46
C GLY A 309 -9.97 11.11 11.16
N ILE A 310 -9.16 12.13 11.39
CA ILE A 310 -9.51 13.53 11.08
C ILE A 310 -9.67 13.72 9.56
N ALA A 311 -8.72 13.23 8.75
CA ALA A 311 -8.78 13.34 7.30
C ALA A 311 -10.04 12.66 6.73
N THR A 312 -10.36 11.45 7.20
CA THR A 312 -11.57 10.71 6.79
C THR A 312 -12.84 11.44 7.20
N ALA A 313 -12.94 11.88 8.45
CA ALA A 313 -14.11 12.61 8.96
C ALA A 313 -14.32 13.93 8.20
N ALA A 314 -13.26 14.70 7.97
CA ALA A 314 -13.31 15.95 7.22
C ALA A 314 -13.76 15.72 5.76
N SER A 315 -13.24 14.65 5.12
CA SER A 315 -13.63 14.26 3.76
C SER A 315 -15.11 13.92 3.65
N LEU A 316 -15.62 13.10 4.57
CA LEU A 316 -17.03 12.69 4.57
C LEU A 316 -17.98 13.88 4.85
N ILE A 317 -17.59 14.79 5.75
CA ILE A 317 -18.37 16.00 6.04
C ILE A 317 -18.43 16.91 4.81
N LYS A 318 -17.31 17.15 4.14
CA LYS A 318 -17.24 17.97 2.93
C LYS A 318 -18.08 17.35 1.81
N SER A 319 -17.84 16.10 1.48
CA SER A 319 -18.58 15.38 0.43
C SER A 319 -20.11 15.39 0.68
N SER A 320 -20.53 15.26 1.95
CA SER A 320 -21.95 15.34 2.32
C SER A 320 -22.55 16.73 2.12
N ARG A 321 -21.75 17.80 2.37
CA ARG A 321 -22.19 19.19 2.17
C ARG A 321 -22.29 19.53 0.69
N ASP A 322 -21.31 19.12 -0.11
CA ASP A 322 -21.29 19.41 -1.54
C ASP A 322 -22.48 18.73 -2.25
N ARG A 323 -22.76 17.47 -1.93
CA ARG A 323 -23.97 16.77 -2.43
C ARG A 323 -25.28 17.47 -2.04
N ARG A 324 -25.39 18.03 -0.83
CA ARG A 324 -26.60 18.78 -0.43
C ARG A 324 -26.76 20.07 -1.24
N ARG A 325 -25.66 20.77 -1.55
CA ARG A 325 -25.69 21.96 -2.39
C ARG A 325 -26.13 21.64 -3.81
N GLU A 326 -25.56 20.61 -4.43
CA GLU A 326 -25.97 20.15 -5.79
C GLU A 326 -27.45 19.80 -5.85
N LEU A 327 -27.99 19.10 -4.84
CA LEU A 327 -29.41 18.76 -4.76
C LEU A 327 -30.31 19.99 -4.55
N THR A 328 -29.78 21.07 -3.95
CA THR A 328 -30.54 22.31 -3.76
C THR A 328 -30.54 23.12 -5.04
N ASP A 329 -29.38 23.22 -5.73
CA ASP A 329 -29.24 23.96 -6.98
C ASP A 329 -30.00 23.29 -8.14
N ALA A 330 -30.10 21.95 -8.15
CA ALA A 330 -30.89 21.20 -9.14
C ALA A 330 -32.43 21.33 -8.94
N ARG A 331 -32.89 21.95 -7.85
CA ARG A 331 -34.31 22.20 -7.58
C ARG A 331 -34.76 23.62 -7.92
N HIS A 332 -33.82 24.46 -8.28
CA HIS A 332 -34.04 25.83 -8.78
C HIS A 332 -33.73 25.93 -10.27
#